data_83ca287669f5c7cf99798524a4a72d79
#
_entry.id   83ca287669f5c7cf99798524a4a72d79
#
_cell.length_a   1.000
_cell.length_b   1.000
_cell.length_c   1.000
_cell.angle_alpha   90.00
_cell.angle_beta   90.00
_cell.angle_gamma   90.00
#
_symmetry.space_group_name_H-M   'P 1'
#
loop_
_entity.id
_entity.type
_entity.pdbx_description
1 polymer ?
#
loop_
_entity_poly.entity_id
_entity_poly.type
_entity_poly.pdbx_seq_one_letter_code
_entity_poly.pdbx_strand_id
1 'polypeptide(L)'
;MKSDIQIAQEAKMEPIVKIAEKLNLGEDDIELYGKYKCKISLDVLNKNKDKKDGKLVLVTAINPTPAGEGKSTVTVGLGQALCKTGKKAVIALREPSLGPVFGVKGGAAGGGYAQVVPMEDINLHFTGDMHAITTANNLLCAAIDNHIHQGNTLRIDSRRIIFKRVMDMNDRALRNIVVGMGGKINGFLREDGFMITVASEIMAILCLATSLSDLKERMGNILIAYDLDGNPVYAKQLDVQGAMALLMKDAVKPNLVQTLENTPAIIHGGPFANIAHGCNSILATKMALKLGDVVVTEGGFGADLGAEKFLDIKCRYGGLTPNCVVVVATMRALKHHGGVKKEDLNTPNVEALAKGIVNLEKQIENMQKYNIPVVVAINKFLTDSDEEIEYIKNFCDKLGVKVALSDVWAKGGEGGLELANIVNDILENKESNFKVLYDEKSSIKEKILTIAREIYGAKDVRYTPAANKQIAELEKFELDKLPICMAKTQYSLSDNPALLGRPEGFDITVKEVRVSNGAGFIVALTGDIMTMPGLPKVPAANGMDILENGEIVGLF
;
A
#
# COMPACT_ATOMS: atom_id res chain seq x y z
N MET A 1 -17.27 -25.46 1.70
CA MET A 1 -15.91 -25.01 1.37
C MET A 1 -15.34 -24.41 2.65
N LYS A 2 -14.08 -24.68 3.00
CA LYS A 2 -13.48 -24.11 4.22
C LYS A 2 -13.30 -22.60 4.04
N SER A 3 -13.43 -21.83 5.13
CA SER A 3 -13.11 -20.40 5.16
C SER A 3 -11.58 -20.19 5.18
N ASP A 4 -11.13 -18.98 4.87
CA ASP A 4 -9.70 -18.64 4.84
C ASP A 4 -9.03 -18.87 6.21
N ILE A 5 -9.72 -18.53 7.31
CA ILE A 5 -9.21 -18.80 8.67
C ILE A 5 -9.09 -20.32 8.95
N GLN A 6 -10.06 -21.13 8.54
CA GLN A 6 -9.98 -22.58 8.73
C GLN A 6 -8.81 -23.21 7.96
N ILE A 7 -8.56 -22.74 6.73
CA ILE A 7 -7.41 -23.17 5.93
C ILE A 7 -6.10 -22.78 6.63
N ALA A 8 -6.03 -21.56 7.15
CA ALA A 8 -4.84 -21.06 7.87
C ALA A 8 -4.57 -21.82 9.17
N GLN A 9 -5.62 -22.14 9.96
CA GLN A 9 -5.50 -22.90 11.22
C GLN A 9 -5.05 -24.35 11.01
N GLU A 10 -5.38 -24.95 9.88
CA GLU A 10 -4.93 -26.31 9.51
C GLU A 10 -3.50 -26.32 8.93
N ALA A 11 -2.88 -25.17 8.75
CA ALA A 11 -1.56 -25.07 8.12
C ALA A 11 -0.47 -25.77 8.92
N LYS A 12 0.37 -26.53 8.24
CA LYS A 12 1.57 -27.12 8.79
C LYS A 12 2.75 -26.17 8.66
N MET A 13 2.81 -25.18 9.57
CA MET A 13 3.87 -24.20 9.58
C MET A 13 5.21 -24.80 10.00
N GLU A 14 6.28 -24.44 9.30
CA GLU A 14 7.65 -24.68 9.74
C GLU A 14 8.05 -23.66 10.82
N PRO A 15 8.93 -24.01 11.78
CA PRO A 15 9.55 -23.02 12.64
C PRO A 15 10.23 -21.92 11.80
N ILE A 16 10.10 -20.66 12.24
CA ILE A 16 10.57 -19.52 11.44
C ILE A 16 12.08 -19.56 11.16
N VAL A 17 12.87 -20.18 12.04
CA VAL A 17 14.30 -20.40 11.82
C VAL A 17 14.57 -21.24 10.56
N LYS A 18 13.70 -22.19 10.22
CA LYS A 18 13.81 -22.98 8.99
C LYS A 18 13.48 -22.16 7.75
N ILE A 19 12.58 -21.24 7.86
CA ILE A 19 12.27 -20.28 6.79
C ILE A 19 13.44 -19.30 6.60
N ALA A 20 14.04 -18.82 7.69
CA ALA A 20 15.23 -17.98 7.66
C ALA A 20 16.43 -18.68 7.01
N GLU A 21 16.66 -19.96 7.33
CA GLU A 21 17.69 -20.81 6.69
C GLU A 21 17.53 -20.88 5.17
N LYS A 22 16.28 -20.93 4.64
CA LYS A 22 16.02 -20.88 3.18
C LYS A 22 16.54 -19.60 2.53
N LEU A 23 16.63 -18.52 3.31
CA LEU A 23 17.18 -17.23 2.91
C LEU A 23 18.66 -17.06 3.23
N ASN A 24 19.33 -18.11 3.76
CA ASN A 24 20.69 -18.09 4.27
C ASN A 24 20.91 -17.08 5.43
N LEU A 25 19.88 -16.94 6.29
CA LEU A 25 19.94 -16.14 7.51
C LEU A 25 20.24 -17.04 8.70
N GLY A 26 21.20 -16.61 9.54
CA GLY A 26 21.55 -17.26 10.79
C GLY A 26 20.85 -16.65 12.00
N GLU A 27 21.15 -17.17 13.21
CA GLU A 27 20.56 -16.67 14.47
C GLU A 27 20.84 -15.19 14.71
N ASP A 28 22.05 -14.70 14.38
CA ASP A 28 22.44 -13.29 14.54
C ASP A 28 21.75 -12.35 13.56
N ASP A 29 21.09 -12.88 12.54
CA ASP A 29 20.41 -12.10 11.50
C ASP A 29 18.92 -11.89 11.81
N ILE A 30 18.38 -12.58 12.82
CA ILE A 30 16.94 -12.57 13.14
C ILE A 30 16.69 -12.38 14.63
N GLU A 31 15.56 -11.76 14.95
CA GLU A 31 15.01 -11.66 16.31
C GLU A 31 13.67 -12.37 16.34
N LEU A 32 13.56 -13.44 17.16
CA LEU A 32 12.37 -14.27 17.24
C LEU A 32 11.21 -13.55 17.94
N TYR A 33 10.04 -13.60 17.32
CA TYR A 33 8.76 -13.17 17.87
C TYR A 33 7.82 -14.37 17.96
N GLY A 34 8.23 -15.35 18.78
CA GLY A 34 7.59 -16.66 18.89
C GLY A 34 8.11 -17.66 17.84
N LYS A 35 7.36 -18.75 17.64
CA LYS A 35 7.83 -19.90 16.84
C LYS A 35 7.78 -19.66 15.32
N TYR A 36 6.86 -18.82 14.85
CA TYR A 36 6.48 -18.74 13.44
C TYR A 36 6.69 -17.37 12.80
N LYS A 37 7.27 -16.41 13.52
CA LYS A 37 7.57 -15.08 13.03
C LYS A 37 8.87 -14.54 13.65
N CYS A 38 9.59 -13.71 12.91
CA CYS A 38 10.78 -13.02 13.41
C CYS A 38 10.95 -11.67 12.68
N LYS A 39 11.76 -10.81 13.25
CA LYS A 39 12.28 -9.63 12.57
C LYS A 39 13.66 -9.91 11.98
N ILE A 40 13.95 -9.31 10.83
CA ILE A 40 15.26 -9.41 10.17
C ILE A 40 16.09 -8.18 10.54
N SER A 41 17.31 -8.41 11.02
CA SER A 41 18.27 -7.34 11.33
C SER A 41 18.58 -6.50 10.10
N LEU A 42 18.69 -5.16 10.26
CA LEU A 42 19.09 -4.26 9.18
C LEU A 42 20.52 -4.52 8.70
N ASP A 43 21.38 -5.14 9.53
CA ASP A 43 22.74 -5.51 9.17
C ASP A 43 22.82 -6.52 8.02
N VAL A 44 21.72 -7.27 7.78
CA VAL A 44 21.60 -8.18 6.63
C VAL A 44 21.76 -7.42 5.31
N LEU A 45 21.26 -6.18 5.20
CA LEU A 45 21.46 -5.35 4.02
C LEU A 45 22.95 -4.99 3.84
N ASN A 46 23.63 -4.62 4.92
CA ASN A 46 25.06 -4.29 4.88
C ASN A 46 25.92 -5.51 4.52
N LYS A 47 25.63 -6.68 5.13
CA LYS A 47 26.32 -7.95 4.84
C LYS A 47 26.18 -8.39 3.38
N ASN A 48 25.04 -8.06 2.74
CA ASN A 48 24.74 -8.45 1.37
C ASN A 48 24.84 -7.29 0.36
N LYS A 49 25.43 -6.13 0.72
CA LYS A 49 25.45 -4.93 -0.15
C LYS A 49 26.02 -5.19 -1.56
N ASP A 50 27.06 -6.00 -1.65
CA ASP A 50 27.75 -6.31 -2.91
C ASP A 50 27.10 -7.47 -3.69
N LYS A 51 26.12 -8.16 -3.10
CA LYS A 51 25.36 -9.21 -3.80
C LYS A 51 24.45 -8.57 -4.84
N LYS A 52 24.40 -9.18 -6.04
CA LYS A 52 23.47 -8.78 -7.11
C LYS A 52 22.03 -8.91 -6.62
N ASP A 53 21.21 -7.92 -6.92
CA ASP A 53 19.78 -7.96 -6.63
C ASP A 53 19.06 -9.03 -7.47
N GLY A 54 18.09 -9.69 -6.86
CA GLY A 54 17.12 -10.50 -7.58
C GLY A 54 16.22 -9.67 -8.50
N LYS A 55 15.33 -10.32 -9.21
CA LYS A 55 14.37 -9.67 -10.10
C LYS A 55 13.12 -9.22 -9.35
N LEU A 56 12.61 -8.02 -9.64
CA LEU A 56 11.44 -7.45 -8.99
C LEU A 56 10.20 -7.57 -9.88
N VAL A 57 9.17 -8.23 -9.37
CA VAL A 57 7.85 -8.37 -10.00
C VAL A 57 6.82 -7.57 -9.20
N LEU A 58 6.18 -6.62 -9.83
CA LEU A 58 5.08 -5.84 -9.26
C LEU A 58 3.73 -6.45 -9.66
N VAL A 59 2.91 -6.78 -8.69
CA VAL A 59 1.51 -7.19 -8.92
C VAL A 59 0.59 -5.99 -8.66
N THR A 60 -0.22 -5.68 -9.63
CA THR A 60 -1.26 -4.64 -9.58
C THR A 60 -2.57 -5.17 -10.13
N ALA A 61 -3.58 -4.34 -10.33
CA ALA A 61 -4.88 -4.77 -10.84
C ALA A 61 -5.55 -3.68 -11.69
N ILE A 62 -6.64 -4.06 -12.33
CA ILE A 62 -7.62 -3.12 -12.89
C ILE A 62 -8.32 -2.35 -11.75
N ASN A 63 -9.11 -1.32 -12.06
CA ASN A 63 -9.88 -0.61 -11.04
C ASN A 63 -10.81 -1.60 -10.29
N PRO A 64 -10.78 -1.64 -8.95
CA PRO A 64 -11.46 -2.68 -8.19
C PRO A 64 -12.97 -2.46 -8.08
N THR A 65 -13.68 -3.56 -7.84
CA THR A 65 -15.01 -3.53 -7.25
C THR A 65 -14.92 -3.34 -5.72
N PRO A 66 -16.01 -3.00 -5.03
CA PRO A 66 -16.04 -2.98 -3.56
C PRO A 66 -15.66 -4.32 -2.91
N ALA A 67 -15.74 -5.43 -3.63
CA ALA A 67 -15.36 -6.77 -3.14
C ALA A 67 -13.84 -7.04 -3.22
N GLY A 68 -13.11 -6.24 -3.99
CA GLY A 68 -11.68 -6.44 -4.28
C GLY A 68 -11.43 -7.49 -5.37
N GLU A 69 -10.20 -7.50 -5.91
CA GLU A 69 -9.85 -8.30 -7.10
C GLU A 69 -8.89 -9.46 -6.78
N GLY A 70 -8.66 -9.77 -5.50
CA GLY A 70 -7.77 -10.87 -5.10
C GLY A 70 -6.29 -10.66 -5.44
N LYS A 71 -5.86 -9.42 -5.57
CA LYS A 71 -4.48 -9.07 -5.91
C LYS A 71 -3.46 -9.70 -4.95
N SER A 72 -3.67 -9.61 -3.63
CA SER A 72 -2.77 -10.21 -2.63
C SER A 72 -2.76 -11.74 -2.75
N THR A 73 -3.89 -12.37 -3.04
CA THR A 73 -3.98 -13.81 -3.31
C THR A 73 -3.13 -14.21 -4.52
N VAL A 74 -3.21 -13.45 -5.62
CA VAL A 74 -2.39 -13.67 -6.81
C VAL A 74 -0.90 -13.43 -6.50
N THR A 75 -0.57 -12.41 -5.70
CA THR A 75 0.81 -12.12 -5.29
C THR A 75 1.43 -13.28 -4.51
N VAL A 76 0.69 -13.79 -3.52
CA VAL A 76 1.13 -14.93 -2.70
C VAL A 76 1.23 -16.20 -3.55
N GLY A 77 0.18 -16.51 -4.32
CA GLY A 77 0.14 -17.69 -5.18
C GLY A 77 1.22 -17.69 -6.27
N LEU A 78 1.53 -16.53 -6.85
CA LEU A 78 2.65 -16.39 -7.80
C LEU A 78 4.00 -16.66 -7.10
N GLY A 79 4.21 -16.14 -5.90
CA GLY A 79 5.42 -16.43 -5.12
C GLY A 79 5.59 -17.93 -4.84
N GLN A 80 4.50 -18.60 -4.41
CA GLN A 80 4.49 -20.05 -4.22
C GLN A 80 4.78 -20.82 -5.54
N ALA A 81 4.15 -20.39 -6.64
CA ALA A 81 4.34 -21.02 -7.95
C ALA A 81 5.78 -20.85 -8.47
N LEU A 82 6.39 -19.68 -8.30
CA LEU A 82 7.79 -19.44 -8.65
C LEU A 82 8.74 -20.35 -7.87
N CYS A 83 8.46 -20.61 -6.57
CA CYS A 83 9.23 -21.60 -5.81
C CYS A 83 9.10 -23.02 -6.42
N LYS A 84 7.91 -23.41 -6.88
CA LYS A 84 7.70 -24.71 -7.56
C LYS A 84 8.46 -24.81 -8.90
N THR A 85 8.74 -23.70 -9.57
CA THR A 85 9.57 -23.68 -10.78
C THR A 85 11.08 -23.68 -10.48
N GLY A 86 11.48 -23.80 -9.21
CA GLY A 86 12.88 -23.88 -8.78
C GLY A 86 13.55 -22.52 -8.51
N LYS A 87 12.81 -21.41 -8.56
CA LYS A 87 13.35 -20.09 -8.17
C LYS A 87 13.29 -19.90 -6.66
N LYS A 88 14.27 -19.22 -6.10
CA LYS A 88 14.22 -18.74 -4.72
C LYS A 88 13.37 -17.46 -4.66
N ALA A 89 12.04 -17.62 -4.62
CA ALA A 89 11.13 -16.50 -4.57
C ALA A 89 10.94 -16.00 -3.13
N VAL A 90 10.83 -14.67 -2.98
CA VAL A 90 10.47 -13.99 -1.72
C VAL A 90 9.28 -13.08 -2.00
N ILE A 91 8.27 -13.16 -1.15
CA ILE A 91 7.08 -12.31 -1.24
C ILE A 91 7.28 -11.11 -0.32
N ALA A 92 6.95 -9.90 -0.78
CA ALA A 92 7.05 -8.68 0.02
C ALA A 92 5.69 -7.96 0.07
N LEU A 93 5.05 -7.93 1.25
CA LEU A 93 3.68 -7.45 1.44
C LEU A 93 3.60 -6.31 2.45
N ARG A 94 2.44 -5.64 2.44
CA ARG A 94 2.06 -4.68 3.48
C ARG A 94 1.54 -5.39 4.72
N GLU A 95 1.76 -4.77 5.88
CA GLU A 95 1.14 -5.15 7.14
C GLU A 95 -0.32 -4.63 7.18
N PRO A 96 -1.31 -5.46 7.57
CA PRO A 96 -2.70 -5.02 7.69
C PRO A 96 -2.90 -4.13 8.91
N SER A 97 -3.89 -3.23 8.83
CA SER A 97 -4.34 -2.34 9.90
C SER A 97 -5.60 -2.91 10.54
N LEU A 98 -5.73 -2.78 11.86
CA LEU A 98 -6.88 -3.27 12.63
C LEU A 98 -8.21 -2.65 12.18
N GLY A 99 -8.22 -1.38 11.84
CA GLY A 99 -9.45 -0.71 11.41
C GLY A 99 -10.15 -1.38 10.23
N PRO A 100 -9.49 -1.63 9.09
CA PRO A 100 -10.04 -2.42 7.99
C PRO A 100 -10.42 -3.85 8.39
N VAL A 101 -9.60 -4.54 9.20
CA VAL A 101 -9.84 -5.91 9.66
C VAL A 101 -11.16 -6.00 10.42
N PHE A 102 -11.39 -5.12 11.38
CA PHE A 102 -12.62 -5.08 12.19
C PHE A 102 -13.78 -4.34 11.50
N GLY A 103 -13.50 -3.58 10.43
CA GLY A 103 -14.48 -2.74 9.71
C GLY A 103 -15.20 -3.46 8.58
N VAL A 104 -14.60 -3.47 7.42
CA VAL A 104 -15.29 -3.86 6.18
C VAL A 104 -14.81 -5.20 5.67
N LYS A 105 -13.53 -5.54 5.80
CA LYS A 105 -12.95 -6.71 5.15
C LYS A 105 -11.48 -6.95 5.53
N GLY A 106 -11.14 -8.22 5.42
CA GLY A 106 -9.91 -8.90 5.53
C GLY A 106 -8.59 -8.19 5.33
N GLY A 107 -7.62 -8.70 6.04
CA GLY A 107 -6.25 -8.26 6.00
C GLY A 107 -5.54 -8.60 4.68
N ALA A 108 -4.27 -8.20 4.59
CA ALA A 108 -3.44 -8.39 3.41
C ALA A 108 -2.78 -9.78 3.33
N ALA A 109 -3.33 -10.81 3.97
CA ALA A 109 -2.70 -12.13 4.07
C ALA A 109 -2.89 -13.04 2.85
N GLY A 110 -3.64 -12.62 1.83
CA GLY A 110 -4.07 -13.47 0.71
C GLY A 110 -5.40 -14.17 1.01
N GLY A 111 -5.68 -15.29 0.34
CA GLY A 111 -6.93 -16.06 0.54
C GLY A 111 -6.83 -17.47 -0.03
N GLY A 112 -7.72 -18.37 0.41
CA GLY A 112 -7.71 -19.78 0.04
C GLY A 112 -6.39 -20.45 0.36
N TYR A 113 -5.85 -21.19 -0.60
CA TYR A 113 -4.56 -21.86 -0.48
C TYR A 113 -3.35 -20.97 -0.84
N ALA A 114 -3.59 -19.68 -1.15
CA ALA A 114 -2.55 -18.67 -1.36
C ALA A 114 -2.58 -17.64 -0.24
N GLN A 115 -2.18 -18.05 0.96
CA GLN A 115 -2.15 -17.25 2.18
C GLN A 115 -0.77 -17.20 2.83
N VAL A 116 -0.51 -16.10 3.56
CA VAL A 116 0.61 -15.93 4.48
C VAL A 116 0.15 -16.28 5.90
N VAL A 117 0.95 -17.05 6.61
CA VAL A 117 0.67 -17.52 7.96
C VAL A 117 1.83 -17.20 8.92
N PRO A 118 1.55 -16.97 10.23
CA PRO A 118 0.29 -17.13 10.97
C PRO A 118 -0.71 -16.00 10.68
N MET A 119 -1.86 -16.32 10.09
CA MET A 119 -2.84 -15.35 9.62
C MET A 119 -3.44 -14.53 10.76
N GLU A 120 -3.75 -15.16 11.90
CA GLU A 120 -4.32 -14.51 13.07
C GLU A 120 -3.39 -13.44 13.63
N ASP A 121 -2.12 -13.76 13.85
CA ASP A 121 -1.12 -12.81 14.37
C ASP A 121 -0.94 -11.63 13.41
N ILE A 122 -0.85 -11.91 12.11
CA ILE A 122 -0.64 -10.88 11.08
C ILE A 122 -1.80 -9.88 11.07
N ASN A 123 -3.04 -10.34 11.21
CA ASN A 123 -4.24 -9.50 11.14
C ASN A 123 -4.64 -8.85 12.47
N LEU A 124 -4.08 -9.27 13.59
CA LEU A 124 -4.37 -8.72 14.93
C LEU A 124 -3.15 -7.94 15.46
N HIS A 125 -2.38 -8.52 16.34
CA HIS A 125 -1.17 -7.91 16.90
C HIS A 125 0.06 -8.67 16.41
N PHE A 126 0.65 -8.20 15.33
CA PHE A 126 1.70 -8.94 14.63
C PHE A 126 3.02 -8.95 15.43
N THR A 127 3.77 -7.85 15.37
CA THR A 127 5.05 -7.69 16.09
C THR A 127 5.17 -6.34 16.80
N GLY A 128 4.08 -5.55 16.81
CA GLY A 128 4.01 -4.26 17.50
C GLY A 128 4.31 -3.04 16.65
N ASP A 129 4.49 -3.19 15.34
CA ASP A 129 4.86 -2.07 14.45
C ASP A 129 3.77 -0.99 14.42
N MET A 130 2.48 -1.38 14.34
CA MET A 130 1.36 -0.43 14.38
C MET A 130 1.30 0.34 15.70
N HIS A 131 1.58 -0.31 16.82
CA HIS A 131 1.66 0.36 18.12
C HIS A 131 2.82 1.34 18.19
N ALA A 132 4.00 0.96 17.70
CA ALA A 132 5.18 1.81 17.66
C ALA A 132 4.92 3.09 16.84
N ILE A 133 4.33 2.94 15.65
CA ILE A 133 3.94 4.05 14.76
C ILE A 133 2.95 4.98 15.45
N THR A 134 1.88 4.40 16.02
CA THR A 134 0.85 5.15 16.77
C THR A 134 1.47 5.95 17.92
N THR A 135 2.33 5.33 18.69
CA THR A 135 2.95 5.95 19.87
C THR A 135 3.94 7.04 19.45
N ALA A 136 4.78 6.81 18.44
CA ALA A 136 5.70 7.83 17.93
C ALA A 136 4.96 9.05 17.36
N ASN A 137 3.87 8.84 16.63
CA ASN A 137 3.01 9.91 16.13
C ASN A 137 2.39 10.72 17.26
N ASN A 138 1.84 10.04 18.25
CA ASN A 138 1.15 10.71 19.35
C ASN A 138 2.11 11.39 20.34
N LEU A 139 3.36 10.89 20.44
CA LEU A 139 4.43 11.61 21.14
C LEU A 139 4.70 12.98 20.51
N LEU A 140 4.76 13.07 19.19
CA LEU A 140 4.95 14.35 18.49
C LEU A 140 3.76 15.29 18.74
N CYS A 141 2.53 14.79 18.69
CA CYS A 141 1.34 15.59 19.04
C CYS A 141 1.38 16.11 20.48
N ALA A 142 1.77 15.27 21.43
CA ALA A 142 1.92 15.67 22.83
C ALA A 142 3.04 16.72 23.00
N ALA A 143 4.16 16.59 22.27
CA ALA A 143 5.24 17.57 22.29
C ALA A 143 4.81 18.93 21.72
N ILE A 144 4.01 18.96 20.66
CA ILE A 144 3.43 20.21 20.11
C ILE A 144 2.58 20.92 21.16
N ASP A 145 1.62 20.21 21.76
CA ASP A 145 0.73 20.79 22.75
C ASP A 145 1.48 21.23 24.03
N ASN A 146 2.47 20.43 24.48
CA ASN A 146 3.34 20.79 25.59
C ASN A 146 4.16 22.04 25.29
N HIS A 147 4.74 22.16 24.09
CA HIS A 147 5.50 23.35 23.69
C HIS A 147 4.65 24.62 23.77
N ILE A 148 3.41 24.56 23.26
CA ILE A 148 2.46 25.68 23.33
C ILE A 148 2.13 26.02 24.80
N HIS A 149 1.89 25.00 25.62
CA HIS A 149 1.56 25.17 27.05
C HIS A 149 2.72 25.79 27.87
N GLN A 150 3.96 25.43 27.55
CA GLN A 150 5.17 25.84 28.25
C GLN A 150 5.78 27.15 27.73
N GLY A 151 5.02 27.96 27.01
CA GLY A 151 5.41 29.33 26.62
C GLY A 151 5.59 29.57 25.13
N ASN A 152 5.42 28.55 24.28
CA ASN A 152 5.34 28.68 22.82
C ASN A 152 6.47 29.54 22.20
N THR A 153 7.71 29.23 22.51
CA THR A 153 8.88 30.00 22.03
C THR A 153 9.01 29.99 20.51
N LEU A 154 8.49 28.95 19.82
CA LEU A 154 8.41 28.87 18.36
C LEU A 154 7.23 29.68 17.79
N ARG A 155 6.43 30.32 18.63
CA ARG A 155 5.27 31.15 18.23
C ARG A 155 4.29 30.39 17.32
N ILE A 156 4.07 29.09 17.58
CA ILE A 156 3.13 28.26 16.81
C ILE A 156 1.73 28.88 16.85
N ASP A 157 1.11 29.11 15.69
CA ASP A 157 -0.30 29.47 15.59
C ASP A 157 -1.15 28.21 15.87
N SER A 158 -1.83 28.17 17.00
CA SER A 158 -2.66 27.04 17.43
C SER A 158 -3.81 26.71 16.45
N ARG A 159 -4.15 27.64 15.54
CA ARG A 159 -5.15 27.45 14.48
C ARG A 159 -4.54 26.85 13.21
N ARG A 160 -3.21 26.75 13.13
CA ARG A 160 -2.46 26.26 11.96
C ARG A 160 -1.58 25.07 12.28
N ILE A 161 -1.97 24.28 13.27
CA ILE A 161 -1.37 22.96 13.54
C ILE A 161 -1.98 21.97 12.53
N ILE A 162 -1.13 21.35 11.70
CA ILE A 162 -1.57 20.45 10.63
C ILE A 162 -1.32 18.98 10.96
N PHE A 163 -0.46 18.68 11.93
CA PHE A 163 -0.14 17.32 12.36
C PHE A 163 -1.19 16.81 13.34
N LYS A 164 -1.79 15.65 13.05
CA LYS A 164 -2.92 15.09 13.81
C LYS A 164 -2.53 13.84 14.59
N ARG A 165 -3.31 13.53 15.61
CA ARG A 165 -3.24 12.28 16.36
C ARG A 165 -3.63 11.09 15.50
N VAL A 166 -3.26 9.89 15.93
CA VAL A 166 -3.63 8.66 15.23
C VAL A 166 -4.11 7.58 16.18
N MET A 167 -4.96 6.68 15.64
CA MET A 167 -5.40 5.45 16.29
C MET A 167 -5.66 4.39 15.22
N ASP A 168 -5.25 3.14 15.48
CA ASP A 168 -5.41 2.06 14.50
C ASP A 168 -6.78 1.38 14.61
N MET A 169 -7.84 2.17 14.51
CA MET A 169 -9.23 1.71 14.50
C MET A 169 -10.10 2.68 13.70
N ASN A 170 -11.18 2.15 13.09
CA ASN A 170 -12.17 2.96 12.40
C ASN A 170 -13.12 3.63 13.40
N ASP A 171 -12.96 4.93 13.62
CA ASP A 171 -13.81 5.70 14.54
C ASP A 171 -14.15 7.09 13.97
N ARG A 172 -15.36 7.20 13.38
CA ARG A 172 -15.82 8.48 12.81
C ARG A 172 -16.02 9.61 13.82
N ALA A 173 -16.22 9.27 15.09
CA ALA A 173 -16.43 10.28 16.13
C ALA A 173 -15.14 11.06 16.45
N LEU A 174 -13.98 10.49 16.10
CA LEU A 174 -12.68 11.12 16.35
C LEU A 174 -12.18 11.99 15.19
N ARG A 175 -12.92 12.17 14.11
CA ARG A 175 -12.50 12.98 12.96
C ARG A 175 -12.22 14.43 13.34
N ASN A 176 -13.06 15.00 14.18
CA ASN A 176 -12.91 16.34 14.72
C ASN A 176 -13.23 16.30 16.20
N ILE A 177 -12.30 16.76 17.03
CA ILE A 177 -12.40 16.80 18.49
C ILE A 177 -11.89 18.13 18.99
N VAL A 178 -12.17 18.42 20.25
CA VAL A 178 -11.59 19.56 20.97
C VAL A 178 -10.65 19.02 22.04
N VAL A 179 -9.40 19.50 22.05
CA VAL A 179 -8.40 19.16 23.06
C VAL A 179 -8.12 20.35 23.99
N GLY A 180 -7.48 20.09 25.14
CA GLY A 180 -7.12 21.12 26.13
C GLY A 180 -8.30 21.62 27.00
N MET A 181 -9.41 20.88 27.02
CA MET A 181 -10.56 21.22 27.90
C MET A 181 -10.23 20.99 29.38
N GLY A 182 -10.93 21.71 30.28
CA GLY A 182 -10.78 21.55 31.73
C GLY A 182 -9.91 22.62 32.40
N GLY A 183 -9.67 23.72 31.69
CA GLY A 183 -8.99 24.90 32.23
C GLY A 183 -7.49 24.95 31.95
N LYS A 184 -6.84 26.00 32.43
CA LYS A 184 -5.45 26.37 32.10
C LYS A 184 -4.43 25.26 32.34
N ILE A 185 -4.65 24.40 33.32
CA ILE A 185 -3.72 23.32 33.67
C ILE A 185 -3.68 22.21 32.58
N ASN A 186 -4.74 22.07 31.79
CA ASN A 186 -4.85 21.05 30.75
C ASN A 186 -4.34 21.50 29.37
N GLY A 187 -3.82 22.70 29.25
CA GLY A 187 -3.24 23.21 28.01
C GLY A 187 -4.13 24.23 27.30
N PHE A 188 -3.99 24.29 25.98
CA PHE A 188 -4.65 25.28 25.14
C PHE A 188 -5.86 24.65 24.43
N LEU A 189 -7.02 25.31 24.54
CA LEU A 189 -8.25 24.86 23.90
C LEU A 189 -8.11 25.02 22.38
N ARG A 190 -8.16 23.93 21.63
CA ARG A 190 -8.09 23.94 20.16
C ARG A 190 -8.83 22.77 19.52
N GLU A 191 -9.18 22.93 18.26
CA GLU A 191 -9.64 21.84 17.42
C GLU A 191 -8.47 20.90 17.05
N ASP A 192 -8.75 19.61 17.03
CA ASP A 192 -7.85 18.55 16.58
C ASP A 192 -8.67 17.42 15.92
N GLY A 193 -8.06 16.31 15.63
CA GLY A 193 -8.70 15.09 15.13
C GLY A 193 -7.74 13.93 15.09
N PHE A 194 -8.29 12.75 14.82
CA PHE A 194 -7.52 11.54 14.61
C PHE A 194 -7.54 11.12 13.14
N MET A 195 -6.42 10.57 12.68
CA MET A 195 -6.35 9.74 11.48
C MET A 195 -6.16 8.28 11.89
N ILE A 196 -6.48 7.35 11.01
CA ILE A 196 -6.07 5.96 11.22
C ILE A 196 -4.55 5.85 11.08
N THR A 197 -3.91 4.99 11.88
CA THR A 197 -2.44 4.88 11.95
C THR A 197 -1.78 4.70 10.58
N VAL A 198 -2.37 3.90 9.70
CA VAL A 198 -1.86 3.65 8.34
C VAL A 198 -2.03 4.83 7.37
N ALA A 199 -2.74 5.87 7.77
CA ALA A 199 -2.84 7.14 7.04
C ALA A 199 -1.80 8.18 7.52
N SER A 200 -1.05 7.89 8.58
CA SER A 200 -0.08 8.81 9.17
C SER A 200 1.15 9.02 8.30
N GLU A 201 1.75 10.19 8.44
CA GLU A 201 3.05 10.46 7.84
C GLU A 201 4.16 9.57 8.41
N ILE A 202 4.07 9.18 9.70
CA ILE A 202 5.02 8.24 10.32
C ILE A 202 5.00 6.87 9.61
N MET A 203 3.83 6.36 9.26
CA MET A 203 3.71 5.13 8.46
C MET A 203 4.37 5.29 7.08
N ALA A 204 4.15 6.41 6.40
CA ALA A 204 4.77 6.69 5.11
C ALA A 204 6.29 6.82 5.23
N ILE A 205 6.78 7.49 6.27
CA ILE A 205 8.22 7.61 6.59
C ILE A 205 8.84 6.22 6.81
N LEU A 206 8.23 5.36 7.63
CA LEU A 206 8.71 3.99 7.84
C LEU A 206 8.88 3.24 6.51
N CYS A 207 7.95 3.39 5.59
CA CYS A 207 7.97 2.70 4.31
C CYS A 207 8.97 3.29 3.29
N LEU A 208 9.32 4.56 3.40
CA LEU A 208 10.24 5.24 2.47
C LEU A 208 11.65 5.41 3.03
N ALA A 209 11.85 5.19 4.33
CA ALA A 209 13.16 5.22 4.95
C ALA A 209 14.07 4.11 4.41
N THR A 210 15.36 4.45 4.28
CA THR A 210 16.42 3.55 3.78
C THR A 210 17.37 3.08 4.88
N SER A 211 17.28 3.67 6.07
CA SER A 211 18.05 3.32 7.27
C SER A 211 17.39 3.89 8.52
N LEU A 212 17.87 3.51 9.70
CA LEU A 212 17.43 4.10 10.97
C LEU A 212 17.80 5.60 11.07
N SER A 213 18.95 5.99 10.53
CA SER A 213 19.35 7.41 10.48
C SER A 213 18.46 8.23 9.58
N ASP A 214 18.13 7.71 8.38
CA ASP A 214 17.18 8.33 7.44
C ASP A 214 15.78 8.42 8.05
N LEU A 215 15.32 7.37 8.75
CA LEU A 215 14.04 7.38 9.48
C LEU A 215 13.99 8.55 10.49
N LYS A 216 15.04 8.71 11.30
CA LYS A 216 15.15 9.79 12.29
C LYS A 216 15.17 11.17 11.64
N GLU A 217 15.94 11.34 10.57
CA GLU A 217 16.03 12.61 9.84
C GLU A 217 14.68 12.98 9.22
N ARG A 218 13.99 12.03 8.57
CA ARG A 218 12.66 12.21 8.00
C ARG A 218 11.64 12.62 9.06
N MET A 219 11.64 11.97 10.23
CA MET A 219 10.76 12.36 11.35
C MET A 219 11.03 13.78 11.84
N GLY A 220 12.29 14.22 11.86
CA GLY A 220 12.66 15.60 12.17
C GLY A 220 12.14 16.61 11.15
N ASN A 221 12.03 16.22 9.90
CA ASN A 221 11.58 17.08 8.79
C ASN A 221 10.04 17.12 8.61
N ILE A 222 9.26 16.45 9.45
CA ILE A 222 7.79 16.56 9.42
C ILE A 222 7.40 18.03 9.65
N LEU A 223 6.59 18.57 8.73
CA LEU A 223 5.96 19.87 8.89
C LEU A 223 4.76 19.73 9.85
N ILE A 224 4.86 20.34 11.03
CA ILE A 224 3.86 20.17 12.11
C ILE A 224 2.84 21.28 12.18
N ALA A 225 3.27 22.50 11.89
CA ALA A 225 2.45 23.72 12.05
C ALA A 225 3.05 24.88 11.25
N TYR A 226 2.39 26.02 11.33
CA TYR A 226 2.94 27.32 10.96
C TYR A 226 2.99 28.23 12.18
N ASP A 227 3.98 29.12 12.21
CA ASP A 227 4.06 30.17 13.24
C ASP A 227 3.09 31.33 12.98
N LEU A 228 3.02 32.29 13.90
CA LEU A 228 2.15 33.48 13.78
C LEU A 228 2.49 34.38 12.59
N ASP A 229 3.70 34.27 12.02
CA ASP A 229 4.15 35.00 10.84
C ASP A 229 3.93 34.19 9.55
N GLY A 230 3.43 32.96 9.67
CA GLY A 230 3.12 32.05 8.56
C GLY A 230 4.31 31.24 8.05
N ASN A 231 5.42 31.17 8.78
CA ASN A 231 6.55 30.33 8.43
C ASN A 231 6.33 28.87 8.88
N PRO A 232 6.87 27.87 8.16
CA PRO A 232 6.75 26.47 8.51
C PRO A 232 7.52 26.14 9.80
N VAL A 233 6.91 25.32 10.66
CA VAL A 233 7.52 24.78 11.88
C VAL A 233 7.66 23.28 11.71
N TYR A 234 8.86 22.75 11.94
CA TYR A 234 9.20 21.34 11.74
C TYR A 234 9.41 20.62 13.09
N ALA A 235 9.18 19.31 13.10
CA ALA A 235 9.32 18.47 14.30
C ALA A 235 10.72 18.58 14.94
N LYS A 236 11.79 18.72 14.16
CA LYS A 236 13.15 18.92 14.66
C LYS A 236 13.35 20.14 15.56
N GLN A 237 12.48 21.16 15.43
CA GLN A 237 12.53 22.35 16.29
C GLN A 237 11.99 22.08 17.70
N LEU A 238 11.28 20.93 17.89
CA LEU A 238 10.86 20.44 19.20
C LEU A 238 11.85 19.43 19.80
N ASP A 239 12.87 19.04 19.05
CA ASP A 239 13.94 18.09 19.44
C ASP A 239 13.47 16.72 19.95
N VAL A 240 12.33 16.21 19.41
CA VAL A 240 11.73 14.92 19.81
C VAL A 240 11.96 13.77 18.83
N GLN A 241 12.56 14.02 17.65
CA GLN A 241 12.79 13.01 16.63
C GLN A 241 13.67 11.84 17.11
N GLY A 242 14.56 12.10 18.06
CA GLY A 242 15.36 11.05 18.70
C GLY A 242 14.51 10.09 19.53
N ALA A 243 13.60 10.62 20.36
CA ALA A 243 12.67 9.82 21.15
C ALA A 243 11.66 9.06 20.25
N MET A 244 11.19 9.68 19.17
CA MET A 244 10.37 9.00 18.16
C MET A 244 11.12 7.83 17.53
N ALA A 245 12.41 8.00 17.19
CA ALA A 245 13.25 6.94 16.63
C ALA A 245 13.47 5.79 17.63
N LEU A 246 13.59 6.08 18.93
CA LEU A 246 13.66 5.04 19.97
C LEU A 246 12.40 4.17 19.99
N LEU A 247 11.21 4.76 19.87
CA LEU A 247 9.95 4.02 19.78
C LEU A 247 9.88 3.14 18.52
N MET A 248 10.52 3.56 17.43
CA MET A 248 10.51 2.89 16.13
C MET A 248 11.67 1.91 15.93
N LYS A 249 12.58 1.73 16.88
CA LYS A 249 13.84 0.97 16.72
C LYS A 249 13.63 -0.48 16.26
N ASP A 250 12.55 -1.13 16.71
CA ASP A 250 12.22 -2.50 16.32
C ASP A 250 11.25 -2.52 15.14
N ALA A 251 10.35 -1.54 15.06
CA ALA A 251 9.41 -1.41 13.95
C ALA A 251 10.11 -1.14 12.60
N VAL A 252 11.32 -0.59 12.58
CA VAL A 252 12.08 -0.36 11.34
C VAL A 252 12.62 -1.65 10.71
N LYS A 253 12.69 -2.74 11.48
CA LYS A 253 13.13 -4.06 11.01
C LYS A 253 11.98 -4.79 10.33
N PRO A 254 12.14 -5.31 9.10
CA PRO A 254 11.09 -6.07 8.42
C PRO A 254 10.76 -7.39 9.12
N ASN A 255 9.51 -7.82 9.01
CA ASN A 255 9.00 -9.06 9.60
C ASN A 255 9.07 -10.20 8.60
N LEU A 256 9.63 -11.34 8.99
CA LEU A 256 9.66 -12.57 8.20
C LEU A 256 8.60 -13.55 8.72
N VAL A 257 7.85 -14.09 7.78
CA VAL A 257 6.84 -15.15 7.95
C VAL A 257 6.89 -16.09 6.74
N GLN A 258 5.89 -16.95 6.59
CA GLN A 258 5.82 -17.94 5.53
C GLN A 258 4.43 -18.00 4.90
N THR A 259 4.32 -18.58 3.71
CA THR A 259 3.04 -18.96 3.13
C THR A 259 2.62 -20.37 3.59
N LEU A 260 1.40 -20.79 3.24
CA LEU A 260 0.93 -22.18 3.45
C LEU A 260 1.86 -23.23 2.82
N GLU A 261 2.60 -22.88 1.77
CA GLU A 261 3.59 -23.75 1.12
C GLU A 261 5.04 -23.45 1.57
N ASN A 262 5.21 -22.78 2.71
CA ASN A 262 6.50 -22.45 3.33
C ASN A 262 7.42 -21.58 2.44
N THR A 263 6.85 -20.80 1.52
CA THR A 263 7.58 -19.75 0.78
C THR A 263 7.85 -18.58 1.73
N PRO A 264 9.08 -18.05 1.79
CA PRO A 264 9.39 -16.90 2.63
C PRO A 264 8.58 -15.66 2.23
N ALA A 265 8.01 -14.97 3.21
CA ALA A 265 7.29 -13.72 3.00
C ALA A 265 7.77 -12.66 4.01
N ILE A 266 8.09 -11.47 3.52
CA ILE A 266 8.49 -10.31 4.32
C ILE A 266 7.32 -9.33 4.35
N ILE A 267 6.81 -9.05 5.55
CA ILE A 267 5.71 -8.12 5.78
C ILE A 267 6.24 -6.90 6.52
N HIS A 268 6.05 -5.68 5.97
CA HIS A 268 6.54 -4.48 6.63
C HIS A 268 5.87 -3.21 6.14
N GLY A 269 5.27 -2.46 7.07
CA GLY A 269 4.54 -1.23 6.80
C GLY A 269 3.27 -1.43 5.99
N GLY A 270 2.31 -0.52 6.10
CA GLY A 270 0.99 -0.68 5.47
C GLY A 270 0.29 0.64 5.11
N PRO A 271 0.94 1.59 4.41
CA PRO A 271 0.31 2.86 4.09
C PRO A 271 -0.85 2.66 3.12
N PHE A 272 -1.93 3.44 3.31
CA PHE A 272 -3.07 3.41 2.40
C PHE A 272 -2.71 3.96 1.01
N ALA A 273 -3.20 3.31 -0.05
CA ALA A 273 -2.89 3.69 -1.43
C ALA A 273 -3.72 4.85 -1.97
N ASN A 274 -4.81 5.23 -1.31
CA ASN A 274 -5.64 6.37 -1.71
C ASN A 274 -5.21 7.71 -1.10
N ILE A 275 -4.30 7.71 -0.14
CA ILE A 275 -3.80 8.92 0.55
C ILE A 275 -2.28 8.93 0.75
N ALA A 276 -1.61 7.79 0.57
CA ALA A 276 -0.16 7.63 0.62
C ALA A 276 0.28 6.73 -0.53
N HIS A 277 1.52 6.27 -0.54
CA HIS A 277 2.07 5.52 -1.67
C HIS A 277 1.62 4.05 -1.76
N GLY A 278 0.95 3.51 -0.74
CA GLY A 278 0.22 2.23 -0.83
C GLY A 278 1.04 0.98 -1.06
N CYS A 279 2.30 0.95 -0.63
CA CYS A 279 3.23 -0.15 -0.84
C CYS A 279 3.96 -0.50 0.45
N ASN A 280 4.50 -1.71 0.56
CA ASN A 280 5.39 -2.07 1.65
C ASN A 280 6.69 -1.25 1.63
N SER A 281 7.54 -1.41 2.65
CA SER A 281 8.73 -0.57 2.82
C SER A 281 9.80 -0.81 1.74
N ILE A 282 10.62 0.21 1.51
CA ILE A 282 11.85 0.12 0.71
C ILE A 282 12.82 -0.88 1.34
N LEU A 283 12.97 -0.85 2.67
CA LEU A 283 13.84 -1.78 3.40
C LEU A 283 13.46 -3.24 3.17
N ALA A 284 12.16 -3.57 3.30
CA ALA A 284 11.68 -4.92 3.06
C ALA A 284 11.92 -5.38 1.61
N THR A 285 11.65 -4.51 0.64
CA THR A 285 11.86 -4.83 -0.78
C THR A 285 13.34 -5.01 -1.11
N LYS A 286 14.22 -4.12 -0.64
CA LYS A 286 15.67 -4.26 -0.82
C LYS A 286 16.22 -5.52 -0.17
N MET A 287 15.74 -5.82 1.04
CA MET A 287 16.13 -7.04 1.76
C MET A 287 15.70 -8.29 0.99
N ALA A 288 14.47 -8.34 0.51
CA ALA A 288 13.97 -9.42 -0.32
C ALA A 288 14.80 -9.60 -1.60
N LEU A 289 15.17 -8.50 -2.27
CA LEU A 289 16.03 -8.53 -3.48
C LEU A 289 17.42 -9.06 -3.22
N LYS A 290 17.99 -8.82 -2.04
CA LYS A 290 19.29 -9.38 -1.64
C LYS A 290 19.21 -10.87 -1.26
N LEU A 291 18.06 -11.34 -0.83
CA LEU A 291 17.88 -12.69 -0.27
C LEU A 291 17.28 -13.69 -1.27
N GLY A 292 16.57 -13.22 -2.29
CA GLY A 292 15.90 -14.07 -3.29
C GLY A 292 16.36 -13.84 -4.72
N ASP A 293 16.04 -14.78 -5.60
CA ASP A 293 16.24 -14.65 -7.05
C ASP A 293 15.15 -13.81 -7.69
N VAL A 294 13.92 -13.93 -7.16
CA VAL A 294 12.74 -13.20 -7.61
C VAL A 294 11.97 -12.68 -6.39
N VAL A 295 11.61 -11.42 -6.42
CA VAL A 295 10.76 -10.78 -5.42
C VAL A 295 9.41 -10.45 -6.04
N VAL A 296 8.33 -10.91 -5.41
CA VAL A 296 6.96 -10.58 -5.80
C VAL A 296 6.38 -9.63 -4.76
N THR A 297 5.96 -8.45 -5.20
CA THR A 297 5.35 -7.43 -4.33
C THR A 297 4.10 -6.84 -4.96
N GLU A 298 3.33 -6.07 -4.21
CA GLU A 298 2.09 -5.47 -4.70
C GLU A 298 2.00 -3.96 -4.48
N GLY A 299 1.24 -3.28 -5.36
CA GLY A 299 0.75 -1.93 -5.16
C GLY A 299 -0.74 -1.94 -4.77
N GLY A 300 -1.17 -1.06 -3.86
CA GLY A 300 -2.56 -1.02 -3.41
C GLY A 300 -3.54 -0.57 -4.51
N PHE A 301 -4.75 -1.12 -4.54
CA PHE A 301 -5.80 -0.82 -5.52
C PHE A 301 -5.39 -1.11 -6.98
N GLY A 302 -5.81 -0.27 -7.92
CA GLY A 302 -5.53 -0.42 -9.35
C GLY A 302 -4.16 0.13 -9.77
N ALA A 303 -3.78 -0.15 -11.01
CA ALA A 303 -2.51 0.28 -11.57
C ALA A 303 -2.41 1.81 -11.69
N ASP A 304 -3.54 2.48 -11.84
CA ASP A 304 -3.65 3.94 -11.87
C ASP A 304 -3.38 4.63 -10.51
N LEU A 305 -3.41 3.89 -9.40
CA LEU A 305 -3.16 4.41 -8.05
C LEU A 305 -1.92 3.80 -7.41
N GLY A 306 -2.00 2.53 -7.03
CA GLY A 306 -0.93 1.90 -6.26
C GLY A 306 0.32 1.63 -7.07
N ALA A 307 0.18 1.17 -8.33
CA ALA A 307 1.36 0.93 -9.16
C ALA A 307 2.01 2.24 -9.62
N GLU A 308 1.23 3.27 -9.97
CA GLU A 308 1.75 4.60 -10.27
C GLU A 308 2.65 5.10 -9.13
N LYS A 309 2.15 5.09 -7.88
CA LYS A 309 2.90 5.55 -6.71
C LYS A 309 4.07 4.64 -6.33
N PHE A 310 3.93 3.33 -6.56
CA PHE A 310 5.05 2.41 -6.42
C PHE A 310 6.20 2.82 -7.36
N LEU A 311 5.89 3.16 -8.61
CA LEU A 311 6.86 3.51 -9.65
C LEU A 311 7.41 4.94 -9.45
N ASP A 312 6.55 5.93 -9.28
CA ASP A 312 6.95 7.34 -9.23
C ASP A 312 7.41 7.82 -7.86
N ILE A 313 7.04 7.14 -6.77
CA ILE A 313 7.48 7.49 -5.40
C ILE A 313 8.46 6.46 -4.86
N LYS A 314 8.03 5.20 -4.67
CA LYS A 314 8.84 4.19 -3.99
C LYS A 314 10.07 3.79 -4.80
N CYS A 315 9.93 3.51 -6.10
CA CYS A 315 11.06 3.16 -6.95
C CYS A 315 12.05 4.30 -7.09
N ARG A 316 11.56 5.54 -7.18
CA ARG A 316 12.39 6.74 -7.21
C ARG A 316 13.27 6.85 -5.96
N TYR A 317 12.70 6.80 -4.76
CA TYR A 317 13.46 6.89 -3.49
C TYR A 317 14.31 5.65 -3.21
N GLY A 318 13.82 4.48 -3.57
CA GLY A 318 14.50 3.22 -3.33
C GLY A 318 15.59 2.89 -4.35
N GLY A 319 15.65 3.58 -5.49
CA GLY A 319 16.51 3.17 -6.61
C GLY A 319 16.13 1.78 -7.12
N LEU A 320 14.82 1.44 -7.11
CA LEU A 320 14.32 0.12 -7.50
C LEU A 320 13.95 0.10 -8.98
N THR A 321 14.21 -1.01 -9.64
CA THR A 321 13.87 -1.23 -11.05
C THR A 321 12.99 -2.49 -11.16
N PRO A 322 11.66 -2.34 -11.34
CA PRO A 322 10.81 -3.49 -11.61
C PRO A 322 11.15 -4.13 -12.96
N ASN A 323 11.18 -5.46 -12.99
CA ASN A 323 11.51 -6.24 -14.18
C ASN A 323 10.27 -6.74 -14.93
N CYS A 324 9.14 -6.87 -14.23
CA CYS A 324 7.86 -7.29 -14.78
C CYS A 324 6.72 -6.72 -13.95
N VAL A 325 5.60 -6.40 -14.61
CA VAL A 325 4.33 -6.05 -13.96
C VAL A 325 3.28 -7.09 -14.30
N VAL A 326 2.61 -7.61 -13.28
CA VAL A 326 1.43 -8.48 -13.39
C VAL A 326 0.19 -7.65 -13.15
N VAL A 327 -0.69 -7.52 -14.14
CA VAL A 327 -1.98 -6.84 -14.03
C VAL A 327 -3.06 -7.87 -13.78
N VAL A 328 -3.63 -7.89 -12.58
CA VAL A 328 -4.71 -8.79 -12.21
C VAL A 328 -6.04 -8.26 -12.75
N ALA A 329 -6.77 -9.11 -13.45
CA ALA A 329 -8.11 -8.86 -13.96
C ALA A 329 -9.09 -9.92 -13.43
N THR A 330 -10.34 -9.52 -13.17
CA THR A 330 -11.42 -10.43 -12.82
C THR A 330 -12.64 -10.18 -13.71
N MET A 331 -13.37 -11.23 -14.02
CA MET A 331 -14.63 -11.10 -14.77
C MET A 331 -15.62 -10.19 -14.04
N ARG A 332 -15.66 -10.27 -12.70
CA ARG A 332 -16.52 -9.42 -11.88
C ARG A 332 -16.25 -7.93 -12.09
N ALA A 333 -14.97 -7.54 -12.01
CA ALA A 333 -14.61 -6.13 -12.19
C ALA A 333 -14.84 -5.65 -13.62
N LEU A 334 -14.51 -6.46 -14.62
CA LEU A 334 -14.78 -6.11 -16.01
C LEU A 334 -16.26 -5.99 -16.32
N LYS A 335 -17.11 -6.91 -15.83
CA LYS A 335 -18.57 -6.80 -15.94
C LYS A 335 -19.11 -5.57 -15.21
N HIS A 336 -18.58 -5.26 -14.03
CA HIS A 336 -18.93 -4.03 -13.31
C HIS A 336 -18.61 -2.78 -14.11
N HIS A 337 -17.41 -2.71 -14.68
CA HIS A 337 -17.00 -1.63 -15.58
C HIS A 337 -17.81 -1.57 -16.87
N GLY A 338 -18.43 -2.68 -17.26
CA GLY A 338 -19.41 -2.78 -18.35
C GLY A 338 -20.84 -2.43 -17.96
N GLY A 339 -21.07 -1.99 -16.70
CA GLY A 339 -22.37 -1.50 -16.22
C GLY A 339 -23.23 -2.53 -15.48
N VAL A 340 -22.72 -3.73 -15.18
CA VAL A 340 -23.45 -4.74 -14.39
C VAL A 340 -23.49 -4.34 -12.92
N LYS A 341 -24.64 -4.46 -12.29
CA LYS A 341 -24.84 -4.19 -10.87
C LYS A 341 -24.16 -5.24 -10.00
N LYS A 342 -23.80 -4.85 -8.78
CA LYS A 342 -23.06 -5.70 -7.84
C LYS A 342 -23.73 -7.06 -7.59
N GLU A 343 -25.04 -7.08 -7.52
CA GLU A 343 -25.85 -8.28 -7.25
C GLU A 343 -25.75 -9.32 -8.36
N ASP A 344 -25.51 -8.89 -9.60
CA ASP A 344 -25.55 -9.72 -10.81
C ASP A 344 -24.15 -10.14 -11.31
N LEU A 345 -23.07 -9.72 -10.64
CA LEU A 345 -21.67 -9.95 -11.07
C LEU A 345 -21.28 -11.43 -11.13
N ASN A 346 -21.99 -12.31 -10.44
CA ASN A 346 -21.74 -13.76 -10.46
C ASN A 346 -22.37 -14.46 -11.67
N THR A 347 -23.22 -13.77 -12.43
CA THR A 347 -23.84 -14.32 -13.65
C THR A 347 -22.94 -14.05 -14.85
N PRO A 348 -22.63 -15.06 -15.69
CA PRO A 348 -21.86 -14.86 -16.91
C PRO A 348 -22.51 -13.82 -17.83
N ASN A 349 -21.71 -12.89 -18.35
CA ASN A 349 -22.17 -11.84 -19.26
C ASN A 349 -21.03 -11.30 -20.13
N VAL A 350 -20.78 -11.96 -21.24
CA VAL A 350 -19.69 -11.62 -22.18
C VAL A 350 -19.89 -10.23 -22.82
N GLU A 351 -21.15 -9.81 -23.08
CA GLU A 351 -21.43 -8.48 -23.63
C GLU A 351 -21.00 -7.36 -22.69
N ALA A 352 -21.36 -7.48 -21.41
CA ALA A 352 -20.93 -6.51 -20.40
C ALA A 352 -19.42 -6.54 -20.17
N LEU A 353 -18.81 -7.74 -20.16
CA LEU A 353 -17.37 -7.91 -20.06
C LEU A 353 -16.67 -7.22 -21.24
N ALA A 354 -17.19 -7.37 -22.46
CA ALA A 354 -16.67 -6.71 -23.65
C ALA A 354 -16.75 -5.16 -23.57
N LYS A 355 -17.81 -4.62 -22.96
CA LYS A 355 -17.91 -3.18 -22.70
C LYS A 355 -16.92 -2.70 -21.65
N GLY A 356 -16.64 -3.50 -20.64
CA GLY A 356 -15.76 -3.10 -19.52
C GLY A 356 -14.28 -3.39 -19.73
N ILE A 357 -13.90 -4.19 -20.73
CA ILE A 357 -12.51 -4.62 -20.97
C ILE A 357 -11.57 -3.44 -21.29
N VAL A 358 -12.12 -2.30 -21.72
CA VAL A 358 -11.38 -1.06 -21.94
C VAL A 358 -10.68 -0.54 -20.69
N ASN A 359 -11.14 -0.94 -19.50
CA ASN A 359 -10.44 -0.65 -18.24
C ASN A 359 -9.14 -1.44 -18.16
N LEU A 360 -9.15 -2.74 -18.48
CA LEU A 360 -7.95 -3.57 -18.54
C LEU A 360 -6.96 -3.02 -19.58
N GLU A 361 -7.44 -2.65 -20.77
CA GLU A 361 -6.62 -2.03 -21.82
C GLU A 361 -5.88 -0.81 -21.29
N LYS A 362 -6.61 0.12 -20.64
CA LYS A 362 -6.00 1.33 -20.09
C LYS A 362 -4.97 1.03 -19.00
N GLN A 363 -5.21 0.04 -18.14
CA GLN A 363 -4.24 -0.32 -17.09
C GLN A 363 -2.99 -1.00 -17.66
N ILE A 364 -3.11 -1.78 -18.74
CA ILE A 364 -1.97 -2.30 -19.49
C ILE A 364 -1.15 -1.15 -20.09
N GLU A 365 -1.80 -0.22 -20.81
CA GLU A 365 -1.16 0.97 -21.38
C GLU A 365 -0.43 1.80 -20.30
N ASN A 366 -1.05 1.97 -19.13
CA ASN A 366 -0.47 2.70 -18.01
C ASN A 366 0.89 2.10 -17.60
N MET A 367 0.96 0.78 -17.47
CA MET A 367 2.21 0.12 -17.08
C MET A 367 3.25 0.11 -18.20
N GLN A 368 2.83 0.01 -19.45
CA GLN A 368 3.73 0.10 -20.61
C GLN A 368 4.41 1.47 -20.74
N LYS A 369 3.79 2.56 -20.27
CA LYS A 369 4.39 3.90 -20.24
C LYS A 369 5.65 4.01 -19.39
N TYR A 370 5.82 3.11 -18.43
CA TYR A 370 7.02 3.02 -17.61
C TYR A 370 8.11 2.13 -18.23
N ASN A 371 7.91 1.63 -19.47
CA ASN A 371 8.84 0.74 -20.20
C ASN A 371 9.15 -0.58 -19.45
N ILE A 372 8.15 -1.12 -18.76
CA ILE A 372 8.26 -2.39 -18.03
C ILE A 372 7.45 -3.46 -18.79
N PRO A 373 7.98 -4.69 -18.97
CA PRO A 373 7.19 -5.80 -19.51
C PRO A 373 5.94 -6.09 -18.67
N VAL A 374 4.80 -6.28 -19.34
CA VAL A 374 3.49 -6.52 -18.71
C VAL A 374 2.98 -7.91 -19.05
N VAL A 375 2.37 -8.57 -18.07
CA VAL A 375 1.58 -9.80 -18.23
C VAL A 375 0.25 -9.63 -17.49
N VAL A 376 -0.82 -10.23 -18.02
CA VAL A 376 -2.16 -10.22 -17.39
C VAL A 376 -2.37 -11.53 -16.65
N ALA A 377 -2.85 -11.45 -15.41
CA ALA A 377 -3.31 -12.59 -14.62
C ALA A 377 -4.83 -12.54 -14.48
N ILE A 378 -5.53 -13.52 -15.04
CA ILE A 378 -6.97 -13.70 -14.84
C ILE A 378 -7.16 -14.41 -13.50
N ASN A 379 -7.59 -13.69 -12.46
CA ASN A 379 -7.88 -14.29 -11.16
C ASN A 379 -9.26 -14.97 -11.23
N LYS A 380 -9.27 -16.31 -11.29
CA LYS A 380 -10.46 -17.13 -11.51
C LYS A 380 -11.32 -17.24 -10.25
N PHE A 381 -12.63 -17.05 -10.42
CA PHE A 381 -13.65 -17.38 -9.45
C PHE A 381 -14.49 -18.56 -9.93
N LEU A 382 -15.17 -19.26 -9.00
CA LEU A 382 -15.98 -20.43 -9.31
C LEU A 382 -17.15 -20.17 -10.26
N THR A 383 -17.59 -18.94 -10.33
CA THR A 383 -18.74 -18.50 -11.15
C THR A 383 -18.34 -18.04 -12.55
N ASP A 384 -17.05 -17.99 -12.85
CA ASP A 384 -16.53 -17.51 -14.12
C ASP A 384 -16.72 -18.58 -15.21
N SER A 385 -17.21 -18.18 -16.39
CA SER A 385 -17.41 -19.07 -17.52
C SER A 385 -16.16 -19.19 -18.41
N ASP A 386 -16.02 -20.31 -19.08
CA ASP A 386 -14.91 -20.52 -20.04
C ASP A 386 -14.98 -19.52 -21.21
N GLU A 387 -16.18 -19.11 -21.63
CA GLU A 387 -16.37 -18.11 -22.68
C GLU A 387 -15.84 -16.72 -22.27
N GLU A 388 -16.09 -16.30 -21.02
CA GLU A 388 -15.56 -15.04 -20.48
C GLU A 388 -14.02 -15.09 -20.37
N ILE A 389 -13.46 -16.22 -19.93
CA ILE A 389 -12.01 -16.43 -19.85
C ILE A 389 -11.38 -16.32 -21.24
N GLU A 390 -11.96 -17.02 -22.20
CA GLU A 390 -11.45 -17.05 -23.60
C GLU A 390 -11.55 -15.67 -24.25
N TYR A 391 -12.60 -14.91 -23.94
CA TYR A 391 -12.73 -13.54 -24.43
C TYR A 391 -11.55 -12.65 -23.98
N ILE A 392 -11.16 -12.72 -22.69
CA ILE A 392 -10.04 -11.93 -22.16
C ILE A 392 -8.72 -12.40 -22.78
N LYS A 393 -8.52 -13.72 -22.93
CA LYS A 393 -7.31 -14.27 -23.57
C LYS A 393 -7.15 -13.76 -25.01
N ASN A 394 -8.21 -13.87 -25.81
CA ASN A 394 -8.21 -13.39 -27.19
C ASN A 394 -8.00 -11.86 -27.28
N PHE A 395 -8.50 -11.11 -26.31
CA PHE A 395 -8.28 -9.66 -26.25
C PHE A 395 -6.81 -9.33 -25.95
N CYS A 396 -6.21 -9.98 -24.97
CA CYS A 396 -4.80 -9.79 -24.63
C CYS A 396 -3.87 -10.21 -25.80
N ASP A 397 -4.18 -11.30 -26.49
CA ASP A 397 -3.42 -11.75 -27.66
C ASP A 397 -3.43 -10.70 -28.78
N LYS A 398 -4.57 -10.05 -29.03
CA LYS A 398 -4.66 -8.93 -30.01
C LYS A 398 -3.81 -7.73 -29.61
N LEU A 399 -3.62 -7.49 -28.30
CA LEU A 399 -2.74 -6.44 -27.77
C LEU A 399 -1.26 -6.87 -27.75
N GLY A 400 -0.95 -8.12 -28.06
CA GLY A 400 0.41 -8.69 -27.96
C GLY A 400 0.89 -8.83 -26.51
N VAL A 401 -0.03 -8.91 -25.53
CA VAL A 401 0.27 -9.04 -24.11
C VAL A 401 0.01 -10.48 -23.67
N LYS A 402 0.99 -11.09 -23.00
CA LYS A 402 0.82 -12.44 -22.45
C LYS A 402 -0.22 -12.45 -21.33
N VAL A 403 -1.00 -13.52 -21.26
CA VAL A 403 -2.06 -13.72 -20.28
C VAL A 403 -2.02 -15.15 -19.74
N ALA A 404 -2.25 -15.31 -18.44
CA ALA A 404 -2.38 -16.60 -17.78
C ALA A 404 -3.62 -16.66 -16.89
N LEU A 405 -4.21 -17.84 -16.78
CA LEU A 405 -5.23 -18.11 -15.78
C LEU A 405 -4.57 -18.33 -14.42
N SER A 406 -5.09 -17.73 -13.37
CA SER A 406 -4.63 -17.87 -11.98
C SER A 406 -5.74 -18.51 -11.14
N ASP A 407 -5.54 -19.75 -10.74
CA ASP A 407 -6.45 -20.54 -9.88
C ASP A 407 -5.81 -20.78 -8.50
N VAL A 408 -5.02 -19.81 -8.04
CA VAL A 408 -4.20 -19.93 -6.82
C VAL A 408 -5.03 -19.95 -5.54
N TRP A 409 -6.22 -19.36 -5.54
CA TRP A 409 -7.11 -19.43 -4.40
C TRP A 409 -7.50 -20.89 -4.09
N ALA A 410 -7.82 -21.66 -5.10
CA ALA A 410 -8.26 -23.05 -4.95
C ALA A 410 -7.09 -24.05 -4.87
N LYS A 411 -5.96 -23.77 -5.51
CA LYS A 411 -4.88 -24.74 -5.73
C LYS A 411 -3.50 -24.29 -5.23
N GLY A 412 -3.41 -23.16 -4.52
CA GLY A 412 -2.12 -22.63 -4.08
C GLY A 412 -1.17 -22.38 -5.24
N GLY A 413 0.13 -22.63 -5.05
CA GLY A 413 1.15 -22.43 -6.07
C GLY A 413 0.93 -23.25 -7.35
N GLU A 414 0.31 -24.41 -7.26
CA GLU A 414 -0.02 -25.23 -8.45
C GLU A 414 -0.93 -24.49 -9.43
N GLY A 415 -1.92 -23.75 -8.88
CA GLY A 415 -2.83 -22.92 -9.68
C GLY A 415 -2.18 -21.70 -10.34
N GLY A 416 -0.93 -21.40 -10.01
CA GLY A 416 -0.16 -20.26 -10.53
C GLY A 416 0.96 -20.64 -11.49
N LEU A 417 1.17 -21.91 -11.82
CA LEU A 417 2.33 -22.38 -12.62
C LEU A 417 2.38 -21.77 -14.02
N GLU A 418 1.23 -21.64 -14.70
CA GLU A 418 1.18 -21.00 -16.03
C GLU A 418 1.70 -19.55 -15.94
N LEU A 419 1.21 -18.79 -14.98
CA LEU A 419 1.66 -17.40 -14.74
C LEU A 419 3.14 -17.35 -14.37
N ALA A 420 3.61 -18.24 -13.49
CA ALA A 420 5.00 -18.29 -13.05
C ALA A 420 5.96 -18.59 -14.23
N ASN A 421 5.59 -19.49 -15.14
CA ASN A 421 6.38 -19.81 -16.33
C ASN A 421 6.47 -18.62 -17.29
N ILE A 422 5.37 -17.89 -17.50
CA ILE A 422 5.37 -16.67 -18.32
C ILE A 422 6.24 -15.58 -17.67
N VAL A 423 6.11 -15.40 -16.36
CA VAL A 423 6.94 -14.43 -15.62
C VAL A 423 8.42 -14.81 -15.72
N ASN A 424 8.80 -16.08 -15.53
CA ASN A 424 10.17 -16.53 -15.66
C ASN A 424 10.73 -16.25 -17.08
N ASP A 425 9.96 -16.56 -18.12
CA ASP A 425 10.35 -16.26 -19.51
C ASP A 425 10.61 -14.75 -19.72
N ILE A 426 9.74 -13.90 -19.17
CA ILE A 426 9.92 -12.44 -19.22
C ILE A 426 11.20 -12.02 -18.48
N LEU A 427 11.42 -12.53 -17.27
CA LEU A 427 12.57 -12.17 -16.44
C LEU A 427 13.92 -12.61 -17.03
N GLU A 428 13.93 -13.69 -17.81
CA GLU A 428 15.12 -14.24 -18.46
C GLU A 428 15.38 -13.61 -19.83
N ASN A 429 14.33 -13.27 -20.60
CA ASN A 429 14.45 -12.92 -22.02
C ASN A 429 14.09 -11.47 -22.35
N LYS A 430 13.56 -10.67 -21.39
CA LYS A 430 13.23 -9.26 -21.62
C LYS A 430 13.95 -8.36 -20.63
N GLU A 431 14.42 -7.22 -21.13
CA GLU A 431 14.96 -6.16 -20.26
C GLU A 431 13.88 -5.15 -19.91
N SER A 432 13.91 -4.68 -18.67
CA SER A 432 13.13 -3.53 -18.23
C SER A 432 13.95 -2.26 -18.45
N ASN A 433 13.39 -1.33 -19.20
CA ASN A 433 13.96 0.01 -19.39
C ASN A 433 13.18 1.02 -18.58
N PHE A 434 12.89 0.68 -17.31
CA PHE A 434 12.06 1.45 -16.40
C PHE A 434 12.46 2.92 -16.36
N LYS A 435 11.47 3.79 -16.47
CA LYS A 435 11.59 5.24 -16.29
C LYS A 435 10.39 5.75 -15.50
N VAL A 436 10.65 6.67 -14.59
CA VAL A 436 9.60 7.43 -13.90
C VAL A 436 8.85 8.34 -14.88
N LEU A 437 7.61 8.67 -14.55
CA LEU A 437 6.71 9.37 -15.47
C LEU A 437 7.06 10.84 -15.67
N TYR A 438 7.63 11.50 -14.65
CA TYR A 438 7.94 12.94 -14.68
C TYR A 438 9.24 13.27 -13.93
N ASP A 439 9.82 14.43 -14.25
CA ASP A 439 10.98 14.99 -13.55
C ASP A 439 10.52 15.73 -12.28
N GLU A 440 11.24 15.55 -11.18
CA GLU A 440 11.01 16.26 -9.91
C GLU A 440 11.16 17.77 -10.04
N LYS A 441 11.98 18.24 -10.99
CA LYS A 441 12.19 19.67 -11.24
C LYS A 441 10.99 20.38 -11.86
N SER A 442 10.05 19.63 -12.45
CA SER A 442 8.79 20.19 -12.96
C SER A 442 7.99 20.84 -11.83
N SER A 443 7.16 21.81 -12.15
CA SER A 443 6.24 22.42 -11.19
C SER A 443 5.21 21.42 -10.67
N ILE A 444 4.62 21.69 -9.50
CA ILE A 444 3.56 20.86 -8.91
C ILE A 444 2.43 20.62 -9.93
N LYS A 445 2.00 21.69 -10.61
CA LYS A 445 0.91 21.61 -11.60
C LYS A 445 1.26 20.76 -12.82
N GLU A 446 2.49 20.86 -13.33
CA GLU A 446 2.96 20.02 -14.44
C GLU A 446 3.02 18.56 -14.07
N LYS A 447 3.52 18.21 -12.87
CA LYS A 447 3.55 16.82 -12.37
C LYS A 447 2.13 16.25 -12.27
N ILE A 448 1.20 16.99 -11.65
CA ILE A 448 -0.20 16.59 -11.51
C ILE A 448 -0.85 16.41 -12.88
N LEU A 449 -0.64 17.34 -13.81
CA LEU A 449 -1.17 17.28 -15.17
C LEU A 449 -0.62 16.07 -15.94
N THR A 450 0.66 15.76 -15.78
CA THR A 450 1.29 14.58 -16.39
C THR A 450 0.61 13.29 -15.89
N ILE A 451 0.45 13.12 -14.58
CA ILE A 451 -0.25 11.94 -14.02
C ILE A 451 -1.70 11.89 -14.54
N ALA A 452 -2.42 13.02 -14.50
CA ALA A 452 -3.82 13.07 -14.91
C ALA A 452 -4.02 12.69 -16.38
N ARG A 453 -3.17 13.19 -17.28
CA ARG A 453 -3.25 12.89 -18.72
C ARG A 453 -2.75 11.49 -19.04
N GLU A 454 -1.56 11.16 -18.57
CA GLU A 454 -0.89 9.93 -18.96
C GLU A 454 -1.53 8.69 -18.32
N ILE A 455 -1.83 8.76 -17.03
CA ILE A 455 -2.34 7.60 -16.27
C ILE A 455 -3.88 7.55 -16.28
N TYR A 456 -4.54 8.69 -16.01
CA TYR A 456 -6.01 8.68 -15.90
C TYR A 456 -6.71 8.89 -17.26
N GLY A 457 -6.05 9.49 -18.25
CA GLY A 457 -6.66 9.85 -19.52
C GLY A 457 -7.53 11.11 -19.44
N ALA A 458 -7.31 11.95 -18.43
CA ALA A 458 -8.01 13.22 -18.27
C ALA A 458 -7.61 14.21 -19.36
N LYS A 459 -8.56 15.10 -19.71
CA LYS A 459 -8.29 16.20 -20.64
C LYS A 459 -7.45 17.29 -19.99
N ASP A 460 -7.81 17.68 -18.76
CA ASP A 460 -7.14 18.76 -18.03
C ASP A 460 -7.31 18.62 -16.50
N VAL A 461 -6.68 19.53 -15.75
CA VAL A 461 -6.77 19.59 -14.29
C VAL A 461 -7.25 20.97 -13.86
N ARG A 462 -8.28 20.98 -13.01
CA ARG A 462 -8.81 22.20 -12.38
C ARG A 462 -8.34 22.28 -10.93
N TYR A 463 -8.11 23.47 -10.45
CA TYR A 463 -7.67 23.72 -9.08
C TYR A 463 -8.65 24.65 -8.38
N THR A 464 -9.06 24.31 -7.18
CA THR A 464 -9.83 25.24 -6.32
C THR A 464 -8.97 26.43 -5.90
N PRO A 465 -9.57 27.55 -5.45
CA PRO A 465 -8.81 28.66 -4.88
C PRO A 465 -7.92 28.22 -3.70
N ALA A 466 -8.40 27.29 -2.86
CA ALA A 466 -7.64 26.73 -1.76
C ALA A 466 -6.40 25.96 -2.25
N ALA A 467 -6.55 25.07 -3.23
CA ALA A 467 -5.44 24.33 -3.82
C ALA A 467 -4.38 25.25 -4.44
N ASN A 468 -4.81 26.29 -5.19
CA ASN A 468 -3.89 27.27 -5.77
C ASN A 468 -3.09 28.02 -4.71
N LYS A 469 -3.75 28.43 -3.60
CA LYS A 469 -3.08 29.10 -2.47
C LYS A 469 -2.05 28.18 -1.82
N GLN A 470 -2.41 26.90 -1.59
CA GLN A 470 -1.52 25.91 -0.97
C GLN A 470 -0.31 25.60 -1.87
N ILE A 471 -0.51 25.48 -3.20
CA ILE A 471 0.59 25.31 -4.15
C ILE A 471 1.57 26.50 -4.07
N ALA A 472 1.06 27.73 -4.13
CA ALA A 472 1.91 28.92 -4.01
C ALA A 472 2.66 29.00 -2.66
N GLU A 473 2.04 28.53 -1.56
CA GLU A 473 2.71 28.44 -0.26
C GLU A 473 3.85 27.40 -0.28
N LEU A 474 3.66 26.24 -0.89
CA LEU A 474 4.70 25.22 -1.04
C LEU A 474 5.86 25.70 -1.92
N GLU A 475 5.56 26.39 -3.04
CA GLU A 475 6.57 26.99 -3.92
C GLU A 475 7.39 28.06 -3.17
N LYS A 476 6.74 28.91 -2.37
CA LYS A 476 7.40 29.93 -1.53
C LYS A 476 8.42 29.32 -0.58
N PHE A 477 8.15 28.13 -0.06
CA PHE A 477 9.01 27.44 0.92
C PHE A 477 9.93 26.40 0.28
N GLU A 478 10.06 26.38 -1.06
CA GLU A 478 10.92 25.47 -1.83
C GLU A 478 10.58 23.97 -1.59
N LEU A 479 9.31 23.67 -1.30
CA LEU A 479 8.79 22.32 -1.10
C LEU A 479 8.15 21.72 -2.37
N ASP A 480 8.32 22.37 -3.50
CA ASP A 480 7.69 22.05 -4.79
C ASP A 480 8.41 20.92 -5.57
N LYS A 481 9.63 20.53 -5.18
CA LYS A 481 10.44 19.53 -5.91
C LYS A 481 10.09 18.08 -5.55
N LEU A 482 9.22 17.87 -4.58
CA LEU A 482 8.80 16.53 -4.14
C LEU A 482 7.89 15.85 -5.18
N PRO A 483 7.88 14.51 -5.29
CA PRO A 483 6.94 13.77 -6.13
C PRO A 483 5.50 13.94 -5.65
N ILE A 484 4.55 13.65 -6.55
CA ILE A 484 3.12 13.80 -6.29
C ILE A 484 2.49 12.46 -5.88
N CYS A 485 1.72 12.49 -4.81
CA CYS A 485 0.84 11.43 -4.38
C CYS A 485 -0.62 11.85 -4.66
N MET A 486 -1.20 11.37 -5.76
CA MET A 486 -2.60 11.65 -6.08
C MET A 486 -3.53 10.89 -5.12
N ALA A 487 -4.37 11.62 -4.41
CA ALA A 487 -5.40 11.07 -3.52
C ALA A 487 -6.76 11.19 -4.21
N LYS A 488 -7.25 10.08 -4.77
CA LYS A 488 -8.52 10.00 -5.51
C LYS A 488 -9.28 8.70 -5.21
N THR A 489 -10.50 8.61 -5.71
CA THR A 489 -11.28 7.36 -5.66
C THR A 489 -10.53 6.23 -6.36
N GLN A 490 -10.60 5.03 -5.80
CA GLN A 490 -10.03 3.82 -6.39
C GLN A 490 -10.93 3.15 -7.44
N TYR A 491 -12.19 3.58 -7.55
CA TYR A 491 -13.20 2.89 -8.35
C TYR A 491 -13.31 3.37 -9.80
N SER A 492 -12.60 4.43 -10.15
CA SER A 492 -12.61 5.02 -11.49
C SER A 492 -11.23 5.58 -11.85
N LEU A 493 -10.94 5.67 -13.13
CA LEU A 493 -9.80 6.45 -13.64
C LEU A 493 -9.99 7.96 -13.39
N SER A 494 -11.24 8.45 -13.31
CA SER A 494 -11.53 9.84 -12.96
C SER A 494 -11.61 10.07 -11.44
N ASP A 495 -11.86 11.29 -11.02
CA ASP A 495 -12.19 11.66 -9.63
C ASP A 495 -13.68 11.44 -9.28
N ASN A 496 -14.50 11.03 -10.27
CA ASN A 496 -15.89 10.65 -10.08
C ASN A 496 -16.04 9.11 -10.09
N PRO A 497 -16.38 8.46 -8.96
CA PRO A 497 -16.48 7.01 -8.86
C PRO A 497 -17.60 6.40 -9.73
N ALA A 498 -18.53 7.20 -10.23
CA ALA A 498 -19.61 6.73 -11.10
C ALA A 498 -19.19 6.57 -12.58
N LEU A 499 -18.04 7.13 -12.98
CA LEU A 499 -17.52 7.00 -14.33
C LEU A 499 -16.72 5.70 -14.45
N LEU A 500 -17.38 4.63 -14.89
CA LEU A 500 -16.80 3.30 -15.01
C LEU A 500 -16.08 3.09 -16.36
N GLY A 501 -15.34 1.99 -16.48
CA GLY A 501 -14.63 1.60 -17.70
C GLY A 501 -13.42 2.49 -17.98
N ARG A 502 -13.42 3.15 -19.13
CA ARG A 502 -12.39 4.10 -19.58
C ARG A 502 -13.06 5.42 -19.95
N PRO A 503 -13.32 6.29 -18.97
CA PRO A 503 -13.94 7.59 -19.24
C PRO A 503 -13.02 8.46 -20.09
N GLU A 504 -13.63 9.32 -20.93
CA GLU A 504 -12.93 10.24 -21.82
C GLU A 504 -13.46 11.67 -21.64
N GLY A 505 -12.65 12.67 -21.99
CA GLY A 505 -13.06 14.08 -22.04
C GLY A 505 -13.34 14.73 -20.69
N PHE A 506 -12.94 14.11 -19.57
CA PHE A 506 -13.14 14.61 -18.21
C PHE A 506 -11.93 15.43 -17.72
N ASP A 507 -12.18 16.29 -16.75
CA ASP A 507 -11.13 17.01 -16.01
C ASP A 507 -11.01 16.42 -14.60
N ILE A 508 -9.80 16.42 -14.04
CA ILE A 508 -9.57 16.13 -12.62
C ILE A 508 -9.65 17.43 -11.84
N THR A 509 -10.36 17.44 -10.71
CA THR A 509 -10.43 18.61 -9.84
C THR A 509 -9.62 18.41 -8.58
N VAL A 510 -8.51 19.13 -8.43
CA VAL A 510 -7.70 19.16 -7.21
C VAL A 510 -8.34 20.14 -6.22
N LYS A 511 -8.83 19.61 -5.11
CA LYS A 511 -9.51 20.39 -4.05
C LYS A 511 -8.54 21.00 -3.06
N GLU A 512 -7.55 20.23 -2.64
CA GLU A 512 -6.50 20.62 -1.68
C GLU A 512 -5.16 20.02 -2.08
N VAL A 513 -4.08 20.66 -1.63
CA VAL A 513 -2.71 20.16 -1.74
C VAL A 513 -2.06 20.23 -0.36
N ARG A 514 -1.47 19.12 0.07
CA ARG A 514 -0.77 19.03 1.37
C ARG A 514 0.63 18.46 1.14
N VAL A 515 1.56 18.83 2.00
CA VAL A 515 2.90 18.22 1.98
C VAL A 515 3.04 17.24 3.14
N SER A 516 3.55 16.05 2.83
CA SER A 516 4.12 15.10 3.80
C SER A 516 5.63 15.22 3.69
N ASN A 517 6.20 16.26 4.30
CA ASN A 517 7.57 16.68 4.07
C ASN A 517 8.60 15.68 4.60
N GLY A 518 8.32 15.07 5.75
CA GLY A 518 9.16 14.01 6.30
C GLY A 518 9.14 12.74 5.43
N ALA A 519 7.98 12.37 4.91
CA ALA A 519 7.86 11.27 3.95
C ALA A 519 8.44 11.63 2.57
N GLY A 520 8.42 12.93 2.22
CA GLY A 520 9.03 13.42 1.00
C GLY A 520 8.09 13.38 -0.21
N PHE A 521 6.79 13.65 -0.07
CA PHE A 521 5.86 13.79 -1.20
C PHE A 521 4.76 14.82 -0.94
N ILE A 522 4.16 15.28 -2.02
CA ILE A 522 3.02 16.21 -2.00
C ILE A 522 1.75 15.42 -2.28
N VAL A 523 0.75 15.54 -1.41
CA VAL A 523 -0.56 14.91 -1.58
C VAL A 523 -1.50 15.87 -2.28
N ALA A 524 -1.99 15.50 -3.47
CA ALA A 524 -3.02 16.23 -4.21
C ALA A 524 -4.38 15.54 -4.05
N LEU A 525 -5.30 16.18 -3.31
CA LEU A 525 -6.61 15.60 -3.00
C LEU A 525 -7.63 16.04 -4.06
N THR A 526 -8.25 15.07 -4.72
CA THR A 526 -9.25 15.31 -5.78
C THR A 526 -10.69 15.14 -5.28
N GLY A 527 -10.88 14.57 -4.10
CA GLY A 527 -12.20 14.30 -3.50
C GLY A 527 -12.15 14.36 -1.98
N ASP A 528 -13.25 13.99 -1.36
CA ASP A 528 -13.34 13.86 0.10
C ASP A 528 -12.71 12.53 0.52
N ILE A 529 -11.39 12.55 0.68
CA ILE A 529 -10.62 11.37 1.06
C ILE A 529 -10.62 11.22 2.58
N MET A 530 -11.18 10.11 3.06
CA MET A 530 -11.29 9.84 4.49
C MET A 530 -9.99 9.29 5.06
N THR A 531 -9.35 10.08 5.93
CA THR A 531 -8.18 9.67 6.70
C THR A 531 -8.52 8.97 8.02
N MET A 532 -9.80 9.04 8.45
CA MET A 532 -10.36 8.27 9.57
C MET A 532 -11.65 7.61 9.09
N PRO A 533 -11.60 6.35 8.63
CA PRO A 533 -12.79 5.59 8.25
C PRO A 533 -13.75 5.40 9.43
N GLY A 534 -15.04 5.25 9.15
CA GLY A 534 -16.00 4.82 10.15
C GLY A 534 -16.29 3.32 10.01
N LEU A 535 -16.76 2.69 11.09
CA LEU A 535 -17.33 1.35 10.99
C LEU A 535 -18.57 1.37 10.09
N PRO A 536 -18.77 0.34 9.22
CA PRO A 536 -19.98 0.21 8.41
C PRO A 536 -21.20 -0.15 9.26
N LYS A 537 -22.39 -0.20 8.65
CA LYS A 537 -23.63 -0.56 9.35
C LYS A 537 -23.55 -1.93 10.04
N VAL A 538 -22.89 -2.89 9.40
CA VAL A 538 -22.58 -4.20 9.97
C VAL A 538 -21.07 -4.39 9.80
N PRO A 539 -20.27 -4.10 10.84
CA PRO A 539 -18.82 -4.30 10.79
C PRO A 539 -18.46 -5.79 10.83
N ALA A 540 -17.30 -6.13 10.27
CA ALA A 540 -16.75 -7.50 10.31
C ALA A 540 -16.61 -8.01 11.76
N ALA A 541 -16.34 -7.12 12.69
CA ALA A 541 -16.26 -7.41 14.13
C ALA A 541 -17.50 -8.14 14.69
N ASN A 542 -18.68 -7.93 14.10
CA ASN A 542 -19.91 -8.60 14.59
C ASN A 542 -19.91 -10.12 14.35
N GLY A 543 -19.08 -10.61 13.42
CA GLY A 543 -18.95 -12.04 13.13
C GLY A 543 -17.72 -12.71 13.76
N MET A 544 -16.88 -11.93 14.45
CA MET A 544 -15.64 -12.43 15.06
C MET A 544 -15.86 -12.87 16.51
N ASP A 545 -15.24 -13.98 16.89
CA ASP A 545 -15.28 -14.48 18.26
C ASP A 545 -14.02 -15.30 18.59
N ILE A 546 -13.82 -15.58 19.87
CA ILE A 546 -12.82 -16.50 20.37
C ILE A 546 -13.52 -17.56 21.23
N LEU A 547 -13.30 -18.83 20.91
CA LEU A 547 -13.88 -19.95 21.62
C LEU A 547 -13.14 -20.24 22.93
N GLU A 548 -13.74 -21.03 23.83
CA GLU A 548 -13.13 -21.39 25.11
C GLU A 548 -11.77 -22.10 24.98
N ASN A 549 -11.56 -22.81 23.89
CA ASN A 549 -10.28 -23.46 23.58
C ASN A 549 -9.22 -22.50 23.01
N GLY A 550 -9.55 -21.19 22.85
CA GLY A 550 -8.68 -20.17 22.29
C GLY A 550 -8.72 -20.09 20.76
N GLU A 551 -9.55 -20.89 20.09
CA GLU A 551 -9.72 -20.85 18.63
C GLU A 551 -10.46 -19.58 18.20
N ILE A 552 -9.91 -18.89 17.18
CA ILE A 552 -10.51 -17.68 16.61
C ILE A 552 -11.46 -18.09 15.48
N VAL A 553 -12.65 -17.51 15.47
CA VAL A 553 -13.66 -17.71 14.42
C VAL A 553 -14.09 -16.39 13.82
N GLY A 554 -14.51 -16.42 12.56
CA GLY A 554 -15.03 -15.23 11.87
C GLY A 554 -13.96 -14.20 11.45
N LEU A 555 -12.69 -14.47 11.61
CA LEU A 555 -11.60 -13.66 11.09
C LEU A 555 -11.34 -14.03 9.61
N PHE A 556 -12.30 -13.73 8.74
CA PHE A 556 -12.36 -14.01 7.28
C PHE A 556 -12.56 -15.44 6.83
#